data_69aaebd65cbcc04a7bac93a57e4064c8
#
_entry.id   69aaebd65cbcc04a7bac93a57e4064c8
#
_cell.length_a   1.000
_cell.length_b   1.000
_cell.length_c   1.000
_cell.angle_alpha   90.00
_cell.angle_beta   90.00
_cell.angle_gamma   90.00
#
_symmetry.space_group_name_H-M   'P 1'
#
loop_
_entity.id
_entity.type
_entity.pdbx_description
1 polymer ?
#
loop_
_entity_poly.entity_id
_entity_poly.type
_entity_poly.pdbx_seq_one_letter_code
_entity_poly.pdbx_strand_id
1 'polypeptide(L)'
;RNIENDTFNEEILSIKLNKKIVFKENVILQSLYKTASDEKIPANIIIEFAGIYGFQVDFQRDIRKKDSYQILYEIFLNEKNEFVETGEILFANLKLSGQNNSLYYFDKNGSEGHYDKNGKSVKKALMKTPINGARLSSPFGMRKHPIDGFNKMHRGTDFAAPMGTPIMASGDGIVKKAGWCGGGGNCVKIKHNSTYQTVYAHMSKFARGIKAGVRVKQGQTIGYVGSTGKSTGPHLHYEVIVNGKKVNSQKLKLPSGKILKGEERKLFETKKIKIEVLKSEKIIGLN
;
A
#
# COMPACT_ATOMS: atom_id res chain seq x y z
N ARG A 1 -32.17 -14.25 -20.20
CA ARG A 1 -32.57 -13.00 -20.91
C ARG A 1 -33.91 -13.30 -21.57
N ASN A 2 -35.02 -12.97 -20.91
CA ASN A 2 -36.33 -12.93 -21.56
C ASN A 2 -36.59 -11.48 -21.95
N ILE A 3 -36.70 -11.25 -23.25
CA ILE A 3 -37.11 -9.96 -23.80
C ILE A 3 -38.60 -10.11 -24.18
N GLU A 4 -39.45 -9.86 -23.24
CA GLU A 4 -40.84 -9.48 -23.51
C GLU A 4 -40.99 -8.05 -22.97
N ASN A 5 -41.29 -7.11 -23.86
CA ASN A 5 -41.56 -5.69 -23.58
C ASN A 5 -40.39 -4.88 -22.97
N ASP A 6 -39.16 -5.01 -23.46
CA ASP A 6 -38.00 -4.22 -23.00
C ASP A 6 -37.77 -4.16 -21.46
N THR A 7 -38.29 -5.13 -20.72
CA THR A 7 -38.10 -5.26 -19.27
C THR A 7 -36.97 -6.25 -18.97
N PHE A 8 -36.01 -5.82 -18.11
CA PHE A 8 -34.97 -6.70 -17.57
C PHE A 8 -35.44 -7.22 -16.22
N ASN A 9 -35.49 -8.54 -16.06
CA ASN A 9 -35.63 -9.14 -14.75
C ASN A 9 -34.23 -9.34 -14.17
N GLU A 10 -33.95 -8.66 -13.06
CA GLU A 10 -32.74 -8.83 -12.26
C GLU A 10 -33.01 -9.88 -11.19
N GLU A 11 -32.24 -10.96 -11.16
CA GLU A 11 -32.27 -11.96 -10.11
C GLU A 11 -30.96 -11.86 -9.31
N ILE A 12 -31.06 -11.64 -8.02
CA ILE A 12 -29.93 -11.65 -7.11
C ILE A 12 -29.71 -13.07 -6.63
N LEU A 13 -28.66 -13.72 -7.15
CA LEU A 13 -28.20 -15.01 -6.67
C LEU A 13 -27.23 -14.82 -5.51
N SER A 14 -27.61 -15.25 -4.32
CA SER A 14 -26.72 -15.31 -3.17
C SER A 14 -25.99 -16.66 -3.15
N ILE A 15 -24.66 -16.62 -3.19
CA ILE A 15 -23.82 -17.81 -3.09
C ILE A 15 -23.28 -17.88 -1.65
N LYS A 16 -23.54 -19.00 -0.96
CA LYS A 16 -22.95 -19.25 0.35
C LYS A 16 -21.47 -19.62 0.20
N LEU A 17 -20.62 -18.86 0.85
CA LEU A 17 -19.18 -19.10 0.86
C LEU A 17 -18.75 -19.71 2.20
N ASN A 18 -17.90 -20.73 2.13
CA ASN A 18 -17.27 -21.36 3.28
C ASN A 18 -15.87 -20.76 3.47
N LYS A 19 -15.60 -20.19 4.63
CA LYS A 19 -14.31 -19.64 4.97
C LYS A 19 -13.34 -20.72 5.43
N LYS A 20 -12.15 -20.76 4.83
CA LYS A 20 -11.04 -21.63 5.23
C LYS A 20 -9.79 -20.80 5.51
N ILE A 21 -9.04 -21.18 6.55
CA ILE A 21 -7.77 -20.53 6.92
C ILE A 21 -6.62 -21.39 6.43
N VAL A 22 -5.68 -20.77 5.72
CA VAL A 22 -4.50 -21.39 5.12
C VAL A 22 -3.24 -20.81 5.77
N PHE A 23 -2.33 -21.67 6.19
CA PHE A 23 -0.98 -21.30 6.62
C PHE A 23 0.04 -21.75 5.61
N LYS A 24 0.99 -20.89 5.29
CA LYS A 24 2.13 -21.14 4.41
C LYS A 24 3.40 -20.54 4.99
N GLU A 25 4.49 -21.29 4.93
CA GLU A 25 5.82 -20.79 5.28
C GLU A 25 6.87 -21.38 4.34
N ASN A 26 7.90 -20.61 4.03
CA ASN A 26 9.07 -21.12 3.31
C ASN A 26 10.29 -20.22 3.46
N VAL A 27 11.45 -20.75 3.10
CA VAL A 27 12.73 -20.03 3.02
C VAL A 27 12.87 -19.42 1.63
N ILE A 28 13.26 -18.15 1.57
CA ILE A 28 13.44 -17.42 0.31
C ILE A 28 14.77 -17.81 -0.32
N LEU A 29 14.74 -18.48 -1.46
CA LEU A 29 15.92 -18.93 -2.18
C LEU A 29 16.33 -17.99 -3.32
N GLN A 30 15.35 -17.39 -4.01
CA GLN A 30 15.56 -16.45 -5.13
C GLN A 30 14.90 -15.11 -4.86
N SER A 31 13.57 -15.06 -4.89
CA SER A 31 12.76 -13.90 -4.53
C SER A 31 11.54 -14.32 -3.74
N LEU A 32 10.97 -13.40 -2.96
CA LEU A 32 9.73 -13.65 -2.24
C LEU A 32 8.62 -14.10 -3.20
N TYR A 33 8.43 -13.37 -4.31
CA TYR A 33 7.37 -13.66 -5.26
C TYR A 33 7.49 -15.07 -5.85
N LYS A 34 8.69 -15.44 -6.32
CA LYS A 34 8.94 -16.77 -6.91
C LYS A 34 8.68 -17.88 -5.87
N THR A 35 9.26 -17.76 -4.67
CA THR A 35 9.11 -18.76 -3.61
C THR A 35 7.64 -18.92 -3.18
N ALA A 36 6.90 -17.82 -3.02
CA ALA A 36 5.50 -17.85 -2.64
C ALA A 36 4.59 -18.40 -3.76
N SER A 37 4.90 -18.09 -5.03
CA SER A 37 4.17 -18.64 -6.19
C SER A 37 4.38 -20.14 -6.33
N ASP A 38 5.59 -20.64 -6.09
CA ASP A 38 5.89 -22.08 -6.11
C ASP A 38 5.10 -22.84 -5.02
N GLU A 39 4.80 -22.19 -3.89
CA GLU A 39 3.93 -22.70 -2.83
C GLU A 39 2.42 -22.55 -3.15
N LYS A 40 2.08 -22.13 -4.36
CA LYS A 40 0.69 -21.91 -4.82
C LYS A 40 -0.08 -20.88 -4.00
N ILE A 41 0.62 -19.91 -3.42
CA ILE A 41 -0.03 -18.77 -2.75
C ILE A 41 -0.63 -17.87 -3.85
N PRO A 42 -1.92 -17.48 -3.74
CA PRO A 42 -2.55 -16.59 -4.71
C PRO A 42 -1.78 -15.29 -4.91
N ALA A 43 -1.66 -14.82 -6.16
CA ALA A 43 -0.86 -13.64 -6.50
C ALA A 43 -1.28 -12.37 -5.75
N ASN A 44 -2.57 -12.18 -5.52
CA ASN A 44 -3.08 -11.06 -4.74
C ASN A 44 -2.64 -11.09 -3.27
N ILE A 45 -2.56 -12.28 -2.64
CA ILE A 45 -2.01 -12.46 -1.28
C ILE A 45 -0.51 -12.11 -1.26
N ILE A 46 0.26 -12.53 -2.28
CA ILE A 46 1.69 -12.18 -2.36
C ILE A 46 1.89 -10.67 -2.49
N ILE A 47 1.08 -10.02 -3.32
CA ILE A 47 1.13 -8.56 -3.52
C ILE A 47 0.71 -7.83 -2.24
N GLU A 48 -0.33 -8.29 -1.57
CA GLU A 48 -0.79 -7.72 -0.30
C GLU A 48 0.27 -7.89 0.80
N PHE A 49 0.86 -9.08 0.95
CA PHE A 49 1.96 -9.33 1.88
C PHE A 49 3.14 -8.38 1.62
N ALA A 50 3.54 -8.23 0.37
CA ALA A 50 4.58 -7.26 0.02
C ALA A 50 4.17 -5.81 0.34
N GLY A 51 2.91 -5.45 0.13
CA GLY A 51 2.33 -4.16 0.47
C GLY A 51 2.38 -3.85 1.97
N ILE A 52 2.07 -4.84 2.82
CA ILE A 52 2.13 -4.73 4.28
C ILE A 52 3.53 -4.33 4.75
N TYR A 53 4.57 -4.95 4.19
CA TYR A 53 5.97 -4.67 4.55
C TYR A 53 6.60 -3.51 3.76
N GLY A 54 6.00 -3.07 2.66
CA GLY A 54 6.57 -2.05 1.75
C GLY A 54 6.86 -0.68 2.39
N PHE A 55 6.36 -0.44 3.60
CA PHE A 55 6.70 0.74 4.39
C PHE A 55 8.05 0.64 5.14
N GLN A 56 8.57 -0.58 5.30
CA GLN A 56 9.73 -0.87 6.15
C GLN A 56 10.84 -1.57 5.39
N VAL A 57 10.50 -2.36 4.37
CA VAL A 57 11.39 -3.26 3.63
C VAL A 57 11.50 -2.83 2.18
N ASP A 58 12.72 -2.70 1.69
CA ASP A 58 13.00 -2.63 0.26
C ASP A 58 13.22 -4.06 -0.26
N PHE A 59 12.18 -4.62 -0.90
CA PHE A 59 12.20 -6.00 -1.37
C PHE A 59 13.30 -6.33 -2.40
N GLN A 60 13.91 -5.32 -3.02
CA GLN A 60 15.02 -5.50 -3.94
C GLN A 60 16.39 -5.52 -3.24
N ARG A 61 16.50 -4.90 -2.06
CA ARG A 61 17.79 -4.68 -1.38
C ARG A 61 17.89 -5.38 -0.04
N ASP A 62 16.78 -5.49 0.69
CA ASP A 62 16.80 -5.96 2.08
C ASP A 62 16.59 -7.46 2.20
N ILE A 63 15.95 -8.11 1.20
CA ILE A 63 15.74 -9.55 1.19
C ILE A 63 17.03 -10.27 0.75
N ARG A 64 17.43 -11.23 1.56
CA ARG A 64 18.61 -12.07 1.33
C ARG A 64 18.22 -13.55 1.20
N LYS A 65 19.07 -14.30 0.54
CA LYS A 65 18.98 -15.77 0.53
C LYS A 65 18.99 -16.30 1.96
N LYS A 66 18.06 -17.22 2.29
CA LYS A 66 17.79 -17.79 3.62
C LYS A 66 16.92 -16.92 4.55
N ASP A 67 16.48 -15.74 4.16
CA ASP A 67 15.34 -15.12 4.84
C ASP A 67 14.10 -15.98 4.63
N SER A 68 13.07 -15.84 5.46
CA SER A 68 11.87 -16.68 5.40
C SER A 68 10.61 -15.88 5.64
N TYR A 69 9.50 -16.42 5.20
CA TYR A 69 8.20 -15.84 5.46
C TYR A 69 7.23 -16.85 6.06
N GLN A 70 6.23 -16.34 6.77
CA GLN A 70 5.05 -17.06 7.25
C GLN A 70 3.83 -16.21 6.94
N ILE A 71 2.79 -16.82 6.38
CA ILE A 71 1.54 -16.15 6.05
C ILE A 71 0.39 -17.03 6.53
N LEU A 72 -0.54 -16.46 7.32
CA LEU A 72 -1.84 -17.03 7.66
C LEU A 72 -2.91 -16.17 7.03
N TYR A 73 -3.70 -16.71 6.12
CA TYR A 73 -4.69 -15.96 5.37
C TYR A 73 -5.99 -16.72 5.17
N GLU A 74 -7.04 -15.99 4.86
CA GLU A 74 -8.37 -16.53 4.60
C GLU A 74 -8.55 -16.80 3.10
N ILE A 75 -9.26 -17.87 2.78
CA ILE A 75 -9.83 -18.13 1.46
C ILE A 75 -11.31 -18.46 1.60
N PHE A 76 -12.06 -18.17 0.56
CA PHE A 76 -13.47 -18.51 0.47
C PHE A 76 -13.72 -19.55 -0.61
N LEU A 77 -14.45 -20.58 -0.25
CA LEU A 77 -14.79 -21.71 -1.10
C LEU A 77 -16.30 -21.73 -1.30
N ASN A 78 -16.77 -22.15 -2.48
CA ASN A 78 -18.17 -22.41 -2.72
C ASN A 78 -18.65 -23.74 -2.06
N GLU A 79 -19.91 -24.09 -2.24
CA GLU A 79 -20.48 -25.33 -1.70
C GLU A 79 -19.83 -26.61 -2.25
N LYS A 80 -19.17 -26.51 -3.41
CA LYS A 80 -18.42 -27.64 -4.02
C LYS A 80 -16.95 -27.68 -3.56
N ASN A 81 -16.55 -26.87 -2.57
CA ASN A 81 -15.18 -26.68 -2.12
C ASN A 81 -14.21 -26.14 -3.20
N GLU A 82 -14.72 -25.45 -4.22
CA GLU A 82 -13.90 -24.79 -5.21
C GLU A 82 -13.53 -23.38 -4.72
N PHE A 83 -12.30 -22.96 -5.03
CA PHE A 83 -11.80 -21.64 -4.67
C PHE A 83 -12.59 -20.54 -5.40
N VAL A 84 -13.06 -19.55 -4.65
CA VAL A 84 -13.77 -18.38 -5.17
C VAL A 84 -12.93 -17.12 -5.06
N GLU A 85 -12.50 -16.78 -3.84
CA GLU A 85 -11.72 -15.57 -3.57
C GLU A 85 -10.84 -15.71 -2.33
N THR A 86 -9.94 -14.75 -2.13
CA THR A 86 -9.13 -14.63 -0.91
C THR A 86 -9.76 -13.63 0.04
N GLY A 87 -9.57 -13.86 1.34
CA GLY A 87 -9.86 -12.90 2.40
C GLY A 87 -8.60 -12.21 2.92
N GLU A 88 -8.63 -11.83 4.19
CA GLU A 88 -7.57 -11.07 4.84
C GLU A 88 -6.34 -11.91 5.17
N ILE A 89 -5.17 -11.27 5.16
CA ILE A 89 -3.97 -11.81 5.78
C ILE A 89 -4.06 -11.59 7.29
N LEU A 90 -4.36 -12.65 8.04
CA LEU A 90 -4.53 -12.57 9.50
C LEU A 90 -3.20 -12.41 10.24
N PHE A 91 -2.16 -13.10 9.73
CA PHE A 91 -0.80 -13.04 10.27
C PHE A 91 0.20 -13.01 9.12
N ALA A 92 1.19 -12.15 9.26
CA ALA A 92 2.34 -12.08 8.38
C ALA A 92 3.62 -12.06 9.22
N ASN A 93 4.63 -12.85 8.86
CA ASN A 93 5.97 -12.72 9.40
C ASN A 93 6.98 -12.75 8.27
N LEU A 94 7.86 -11.78 8.24
CA LEU A 94 9.01 -11.73 7.35
C LEU A 94 10.28 -11.73 8.22
N LYS A 95 11.01 -12.84 8.20
CA LYS A 95 12.27 -12.99 8.92
C LYS A 95 13.41 -12.52 8.03
N LEU A 96 14.00 -11.39 8.39
CA LEU A 96 15.11 -10.75 7.67
C LEU A 96 16.38 -10.82 8.52
N SER A 97 17.44 -11.40 7.98
CA SER A 97 18.75 -11.52 8.67
C SER A 97 18.60 -12.05 10.11
N GLY A 98 17.71 -13.03 10.30
CA GLY A 98 17.45 -13.65 11.60
C GLY A 98 16.40 -12.94 12.47
N GLN A 99 15.98 -11.72 12.14
CA GLN A 99 14.99 -10.96 12.92
C GLN A 99 13.57 -11.18 12.40
N ASN A 100 12.64 -11.54 13.28
CA ASN A 100 11.23 -11.68 12.97
C ASN A 100 10.53 -10.33 12.97
N ASN A 101 9.76 -10.06 11.92
CA ASN A 101 8.90 -8.90 11.78
C ASN A 101 7.43 -9.36 11.72
N SER A 102 6.92 -9.86 12.85
CA SER A 102 5.57 -10.41 12.94
C SER A 102 4.51 -9.33 13.02
N LEU A 103 3.44 -9.48 12.26
CA LEU A 103 2.33 -8.55 12.12
C LEU A 103 1.00 -9.29 12.19
N TYR A 104 0.03 -8.66 12.84
CA TYR A 104 -1.29 -9.22 13.14
C TYR A 104 -2.38 -8.30 12.61
N TYR A 105 -3.37 -8.86 11.95
CA TYR A 105 -4.51 -8.12 11.45
C TYR A 105 -5.48 -7.75 12.59
N PHE A 106 -5.92 -6.50 12.58
CA PHE A 106 -6.91 -5.97 13.53
C PHE A 106 -7.92 -5.08 12.81
N ASP A 107 -9.21 -5.26 13.10
CA ASP A 107 -10.34 -4.71 12.34
C ASP A 107 -11.44 -4.09 13.22
N LYS A 108 -11.09 -3.48 14.34
CA LYS A 108 -12.06 -2.89 15.28
C LYS A 108 -11.96 -1.36 15.35
N ASN A 109 -13.12 -0.71 15.54
CA ASN A 109 -13.23 0.72 15.85
C ASN A 109 -12.52 1.64 14.82
N GLY A 110 -12.59 1.29 13.52
CA GLY A 110 -11.91 2.07 12.48
C GLY A 110 -10.38 1.97 12.49
N SER A 111 -9.83 0.98 13.17
CA SER A 111 -8.39 0.68 13.26
C SER A 111 -8.01 -0.52 12.41
N GLU A 112 -8.60 -0.63 11.24
CA GLU A 112 -8.32 -1.72 10.30
C GLU A 112 -6.88 -1.67 9.80
N GLY A 113 -6.18 -2.81 9.86
CA GLY A 113 -4.83 -2.97 9.34
C GLY A 113 -3.95 -3.89 10.16
N HIS A 114 -2.66 -3.91 9.79
CA HIS A 114 -1.66 -4.77 10.41
C HIS A 114 -0.86 -4.01 11.48
N TYR A 115 -0.65 -4.67 12.60
CA TYR A 115 0.03 -4.13 13.79
C TYR A 115 1.12 -5.09 14.26
N ASP A 116 2.23 -4.54 14.76
CA ASP A 116 3.26 -5.34 15.40
C ASP A 116 2.77 -5.86 16.77
N LYS A 117 3.56 -6.72 17.40
CA LYS A 117 3.26 -7.31 18.73
C LYS A 117 2.98 -6.27 19.81
N ASN A 118 3.43 -5.03 19.63
CA ASN A 118 3.22 -3.92 20.56
C ASN A 118 1.98 -3.08 20.21
N GLY A 119 1.19 -3.49 19.22
CA GLY A 119 0.02 -2.75 18.77
C GLY A 119 0.36 -1.46 17.99
N LYS A 120 1.53 -1.40 17.40
CA LYS A 120 1.99 -0.31 16.57
C LYS A 120 1.70 -0.64 15.11
N SER A 121 0.92 0.20 14.44
CA SER A 121 0.60 0.03 13.02
C SER A 121 1.85 0.07 12.16
N VAL A 122 1.94 -0.81 11.18
CA VAL A 122 2.99 -0.80 10.15
C VAL A 122 2.77 0.32 9.13
N LYS A 123 1.53 0.74 8.93
CA LYS A 123 1.25 1.90 8.08
C LYS A 123 1.93 3.13 8.68
N LYS A 124 2.88 3.71 7.97
CA LYS A 124 3.42 5.03 8.31
C LYS A 124 2.42 6.10 7.92
N ALA A 125 2.50 7.27 8.56
CA ALA A 125 1.63 8.39 8.23
C ALA A 125 1.65 8.75 6.73
N LEU A 126 2.77 8.54 6.06
CA LEU A 126 2.95 8.75 4.61
C LEU A 126 3.85 7.67 4.00
N MET A 127 3.60 7.34 2.74
CA MET A 127 4.53 6.59 1.89
C MET A 127 5.67 7.51 1.44
N LYS A 128 6.91 7.00 1.45
CA LYS A 128 8.07 7.73 0.89
C LYS A 128 8.06 7.73 -0.64
N THR A 129 7.54 6.66 -1.24
CA THR A 129 7.46 6.44 -2.68
C THR A 129 6.04 6.04 -3.05
N PRO A 130 5.18 6.99 -3.48
CA PRO A 130 3.77 6.73 -3.77
C PRO A 130 3.54 6.21 -5.20
N ILE A 131 4.44 5.39 -5.69
CA ILE A 131 4.42 4.80 -7.03
C ILE A 131 5.22 3.51 -7.04
N ASN A 132 4.66 2.42 -7.59
CA ASN A 132 5.33 1.13 -7.65
C ASN A 132 6.26 1.03 -8.85
N GLY A 133 7.40 0.31 -8.69
CA GLY A 133 8.33 0.03 -9.77
C GLY A 133 9.10 1.25 -10.31
N ALA A 134 8.99 2.42 -9.68
CA ALA A 134 9.65 3.63 -10.14
C ALA A 134 11.08 3.76 -9.60
N ARG A 135 11.96 4.29 -10.45
CA ARG A 135 13.33 4.64 -10.07
C ARG A 135 13.40 6.09 -9.61
N LEU A 136 14.03 6.36 -8.47
CA LEU A 136 14.36 7.73 -8.06
C LEU A 136 15.30 8.35 -9.11
N SER A 137 14.80 9.33 -9.85
CA SER A 137 15.53 9.98 -10.95
C SER A 137 16.18 11.31 -10.54
N SER A 138 15.57 12.03 -9.58
CA SER A 138 16.17 13.26 -9.06
C SER A 138 15.79 13.50 -7.59
N PRO A 139 16.79 13.64 -6.71
CA PRO A 139 16.53 13.89 -5.28
C PRO A 139 16.11 15.34 -5.00
N PHE A 140 15.57 15.55 -3.82
CA PHE A 140 15.36 16.89 -3.25
C PHE A 140 16.69 17.58 -2.96
N GLY A 141 16.84 18.86 -3.32
CA GLY A 141 18.02 19.64 -3.03
C GLY A 141 18.44 20.57 -4.15
N MET A 142 19.57 21.25 -3.96
CA MET A 142 20.16 22.09 -5.01
C MET A 142 20.68 21.25 -6.17
N ARG A 143 20.25 21.58 -7.39
CA ARG A 143 20.72 20.96 -8.61
C ARG A 143 20.68 21.91 -9.80
N LYS A 144 21.46 21.62 -10.83
CA LYS A 144 21.31 22.29 -12.14
C LYS A 144 19.93 21.98 -12.70
N HIS A 145 19.14 23.00 -12.99
CA HIS A 145 17.79 22.81 -13.51
C HIS A 145 17.85 22.28 -14.95
N PRO A 146 17.16 21.17 -15.29
CA PRO A 146 17.34 20.50 -16.58
C PRO A 146 16.84 21.33 -17.79
N ILE A 147 15.92 22.29 -17.55
CA ILE A 147 15.36 23.18 -18.58
C ILE A 147 16.02 24.57 -18.49
N ASP A 148 16.05 25.15 -17.29
CA ASP A 148 16.49 26.54 -17.09
C ASP A 148 18.02 26.68 -17.06
N GLY A 149 18.78 25.58 -16.87
CA GLY A 149 20.24 25.52 -16.97
C GLY A 149 21.04 26.08 -15.80
N PHE A 150 20.42 26.79 -14.84
CA PHE A 150 21.08 27.33 -13.66
C PHE A 150 20.80 26.48 -12.40
N ASN A 151 21.58 26.72 -11.35
CA ASN A 151 21.38 26.03 -10.07
C ASN A 151 20.11 26.48 -9.41
N LYS A 152 19.20 25.53 -9.16
CA LYS A 152 17.89 25.77 -8.56
C LYS A 152 17.56 24.72 -7.50
N MET A 153 16.87 25.17 -6.46
CA MET A 153 16.38 24.27 -5.43
C MET A 153 15.25 23.40 -5.96
N HIS A 154 15.50 22.08 -6.06
CA HIS A 154 14.48 21.08 -6.34
C HIS A 154 13.72 20.78 -5.04
N ARG A 155 12.46 21.21 -4.98
CA ARG A 155 11.64 21.16 -3.77
C ARG A 155 10.77 19.92 -3.66
N GLY A 156 11.10 18.87 -4.42
CA GLY A 156 10.42 17.58 -4.43
C GLY A 156 11.41 16.45 -4.73
N THR A 157 10.89 15.27 -4.90
CA THR A 157 11.61 14.08 -5.34
C THR A 157 10.99 13.60 -6.63
N ASP A 158 11.80 13.35 -7.66
CA ASP A 158 11.32 12.86 -8.94
C ASP A 158 11.51 11.34 -9.04
N PHE A 159 10.44 10.65 -9.44
CA PHE A 159 10.41 9.22 -9.68
C PHE A 159 10.08 8.95 -11.14
N ALA A 160 11.08 8.48 -11.91
CA ALA A 160 10.88 8.07 -13.29
C ALA A 160 10.12 6.75 -13.36
N ALA A 161 9.05 6.74 -14.17
CA ALA A 161 8.24 5.56 -14.45
C ALA A 161 7.58 5.72 -15.83
N PRO A 162 7.16 4.62 -16.48
CA PRO A 162 6.42 4.69 -17.73
C PRO A 162 5.16 5.57 -17.62
N MET A 163 4.83 6.26 -18.73
CA MET A 163 3.58 7.02 -18.79
C MET A 163 2.38 6.12 -18.51
N GLY A 164 1.42 6.61 -17.72
CA GLY A 164 0.25 5.84 -17.34
C GLY A 164 0.44 4.95 -16.10
N THR A 165 1.65 4.86 -15.52
CA THR A 165 1.85 4.15 -14.24
C THR A 165 0.98 4.78 -13.15
N PRO A 166 0.24 3.97 -12.35
CA PRO A 166 -0.60 4.49 -11.28
C PRO A 166 0.19 5.23 -10.19
N ILE A 167 -0.31 6.41 -9.81
CA ILE A 167 0.20 7.20 -8.69
C ILE A 167 -0.78 7.06 -7.54
N MET A 168 -0.27 6.76 -6.35
CA MET A 168 -1.07 6.49 -5.15
C MET A 168 -1.04 7.68 -4.18
N ALA A 169 -2.12 7.86 -3.41
CA ALA A 169 -2.11 8.74 -2.26
C ALA A 169 -1.12 8.21 -1.21
N SER A 170 -0.14 9.02 -0.81
CA SER A 170 0.88 8.59 0.16
C SER A 170 0.37 8.44 1.60
N GLY A 171 -0.83 8.89 1.88
CA GLY A 171 -1.50 8.78 3.19
C GLY A 171 -2.99 9.04 3.06
N ASP A 172 -3.75 8.68 4.09
CA ASP A 172 -5.16 9.05 4.21
C ASP A 172 -5.28 10.58 4.23
N GLY A 173 -6.31 11.13 3.60
CA GLY A 173 -6.47 12.58 3.58
C GLY A 173 -7.62 13.09 2.73
N ILE A 174 -7.64 14.42 2.54
CA ILE A 174 -8.63 15.11 1.72
C ILE A 174 -7.89 15.80 0.57
N VAL A 175 -8.34 15.55 -0.64
CA VAL A 175 -7.85 16.24 -1.85
C VAL A 175 -8.17 17.72 -1.74
N LYS A 176 -7.16 18.58 -1.73
CA LYS A 176 -7.33 20.04 -1.70
C LYS A 176 -7.35 20.64 -3.09
N LYS A 177 -6.72 19.97 -4.05
CA LYS A 177 -6.71 20.36 -5.47
C LYS A 177 -6.52 19.11 -6.33
N ALA A 178 -7.25 19.04 -7.42
CA ALA A 178 -6.98 18.21 -8.58
C ALA A 178 -7.18 19.08 -9.81
N GLY A 179 -6.10 19.42 -10.53
CA GLY A 179 -6.16 20.37 -11.65
C GLY A 179 -4.77 20.89 -12.02
N TRP A 180 -4.72 21.92 -12.86
CA TRP A 180 -3.49 22.52 -13.34
C TRP A 180 -2.74 23.30 -12.23
N CYS A 181 -1.43 23.08 -12.10
CA CYS A 181 -0.54 23.66 -11.09
C CYS A 181 0.65 24.42 -11.68
N GLY A 182 0.42 25.21 -12.72
CA GLY A 182 1.47 25.98 -13.40
C GLY A 182 2.57 25.05 -13.91
N GLY A 183 3.84 25.30 -13.54
CA GLY A 183 4.96 24.45 -13.95
C GLY A 183 4.85 22.98 -13.55
N GLY A 184 4.05 22.63 -12.56
CA GLY A 184 3.77 21.25 -12.15
C GLY A 184 2.76 20.53 -13.07
N GLY A 185 2.18 21.19 -14.06
CA GLY A 185 1.18 20.59 -14.94
C GLY A 185 -0.06 20.12 -14.19
N ASN A 186 -0.64 19.00 -14.59
CA ASN A 186 -1.72 18.37 -13.85
C ASN A 186 -1.20 17.84 -12.52
N CYS A 187 -1.82 18.28 -11.42
CA CYS A 187 -1.40 17.92 -10.08
C CYS A 187 -2.57 17.57 -9.16
N VAL A 188 -2.29 16.73 -8.17
CA VAL A 188 -3.14 16.50 -7.01
C VAL A 188 -2.40 16.99 -5.76
N LYS A 189 -3.12 17.73 -4.89
CA LYS A 189 -2.65 18.13 -3.56
C LYS A 189 -3.54 17.50 -2.51
N ILE A 190 -2.95 16.82 -1.52
CA ILE A 190 -3.68 16.15 -0.44
C ILE A 190 -3.26 16.75 0.90
N LYS A 191 -4.24 17.09 1.73
CA LYS A 191 -4.04 17.41 3.15
C LYS A 191 -4.34 16.16 3.98
N HIS A 192 -3.33 15.64 4.66
CA HIS A 192 -3.44 14.44 5.49
C HIS A 192 -3.91 14.79 6.91
N ASN A 193 -3.32 15.82 7.49
CA ASN A 193 -3.69 16.36 8.81
C ASN A 193 -3.21 17.81 8.94
N SER A 194 -3.12 18.34 10.18
CA SER A 194 -2.61 19.69 10.44
C SER A 194 -1.14 19.85 10.06
N THR A 195 -0.35 18.79 10.14
CA THR A 195 1.11 18.81 9.95
C THR A 195 1.52 18.47 8.52
N TYR A 196 0.86 17.48 7.89
CA TYR A 196 1.32 16.88 6.62
C TYR A 196 0.41 17.21 5.45
N GLN A 197 1.05 17.62 4.35
CA GLN A 197 0.42 17.71 3.02
C GLN A 197 1.37 17.11 1.98
N THR A 198 0.81 16.65 0.84
CA THR A 198 1.59 16.14 -0.29
C THR A 198 1.12 16.70 -1.60
N VAL A 199 2.03 16.77 -2.57
CA VAL A 199 1.76 17.20 -3.95
C VAL A 199 2.31 16.14 -4.89
N TYR A 200 1.50 15.84 -5.91
CA TYR A 200 1.81 14.89 -6.99
C TYR A 200 1.62 15.63 -8.30
N ALA A 201 2.67 15.81 -9.06
CA ALA A 201 2.67 16.65 -10.25
C ALA A 201 3.09 15.90 -11.52
N HIS A 202 2.97 16.58 -12.67
CA HIS A 202 3.23 16.09 -14.02
C HIS A 202 2.33 14.93 -14.46
N MET A 203 1.13 14.79 -13.86
CA MET A 203 0.20 13.71 -14.20
C MET A 203 -0.30 13.81 -15.64
N SER A 204 -0.53 12.65 -16.29
CA SER A 204 -1.24 12.59 -17.57
C SER A 204 -2.74 12.80 -17.38
N LYS A 205 -3.32 12.16 -16.36
CA LYS A 205 -4.75 12.27 -16.01
C LYS A 205 -4.99 11.95 -14.53
N PHE A 206 -6.12 12.39 -14.00
CA PHE A 206 -6.60 12.03 -12.67
C PHE A 206 -7.33 10.68 -12.71
N ALA A 207 -7.33 9.94 -11.62
CA ALA A 207 -8.16 8.75 -11.49
C ALA A 207 -9.66 9.14 -11.36
N ARG A 208 -10.55 8.22 -11.71
CA ARG A 208 -12.00 8.45 -11.66
C ARG A 208 -12.42 8.89 -10.25
N GLY A 209 -13.21 9.94 -10.16
CA GLY A 209 -13.72 10.46 -8.90
C GLY A 209 -12.74 11.34 -8.10
N ILE A 210 -11.51 11.54 -8.53
CA ILE A 210 -10.54 12.40 -7.84
C ILE A 210 -10.78 13.88 -8.19
N LYS A 211 -11.30 14.62 -7.21
CA LYS A 211 -11.56 16.06 -7.26
C LYS A 211 -11.39 16.70 -5.90
N ALA A 212 -11.29 18.02 -5.83
CA ALA A 212 -11.20 18.74 -4.55
C ALA A 212 -12.37 18.36 -3.63
N GLY A 213 -12.09 18.20 -2.33
CA GLY A 213 -13.04 17.79 -1.29
C GLY A 213 -13.15 16.27 -1.07
N VAL A 214 -12.72 15.43 -2.00
CA VAL A 214 -12.82 13.97 -1.88
C VAL A 214 -11.84 13.44 -0.83
N ARG A 215 -12.29 12.50 0.00
CA ARG A 215 -11.43 11.70 0.90
C ARG A 215 -10.77 10.60 0.12
N VAL A 216 -9.49 10.39 0.39
CA VAL A 216 -8.68 9.30 -0.19
C VAL A 216 -8.01 8.50 0.92
N LYS A 217 -7.83 7.21 0.68
CA LYS A 217 -7.07 6.30 1.56
C LYS A 217 -5.63 6.18 1.07
N GLN A 218 -4.70 5.89 1.98
CA GLN A 218 -3.32 5.55 1.63
C GLN A 218 -3.28 4.37 0.66
N GLY A 219 -2.47 4.47 -0.40
CA GLY A 219 -2.41 3.45 -1.46
C GLY A 219 -3.49 3.58 -2.55
N GLN A 220 -4.52 4.41 -2.35
CA GLN A 220 -5.54 4.64 -3.38
C GLN A 220 -4.94 5.35 -4.59
N THR A 221 -5.23 4.84 -5.80
CA THR A 221 -4.82 5.49 -7.05
C THR A 221 -5.51 6.85 -7.20
N ILE A 222 -4.72 7.91 -7.39
CA ILE A 222 -5.19 9.29 -7.50
C ILE A 222 -4.97 9.89 -8.89
N GLY A 223 -4.18 9.24 -9.72
CA GLY A 223 -3.87 9.65 -11.09
C GLY A 223 -2.77 8.79 -11.67
N TYR A 224 -2.22 9.24 -12.79
CA TYR A 224 -1.30 8.45 -13.59
C TYR A 224 -0.11 9.30 -14.03
N VAL A 225 1.08 8.69 -14.11
CA VAL A 225 2.30 9.33 -14.58
C VAL A 225 2.09 9.95 -15.96
N GLY A 226 2.59 11.14 -16.12
CA GLY A 226 2.63 11.89 -17.36
C GLY A 226 3.90 12.72 -17.48
N SER A 227 3.82 13.75 -18.32
CA SER A 227 4.89 14.72 -18.56
C SER A 227 4.29 16.12 -18.81
N THR A 228 3.20 16.46 -18.10
CA THR A 228 2.52 17.75 -18.25
C THR A 228 3.24 18.88 -17.51
N GLY A 229 3.09 20.13 -17.99
CA GLY A 229 3.79 21.27 -17.41
C GLY A 229 5.27 21.35 -17.81
N LYS A 230 6.14 21.86 -16.90
CA LYS A 230 7.60 21.93 -17.14
C LYS A 230 8.23 20.58 -16.79
N SER A 231 8.25 19.65 -17.73
CA SER A 231 8.80 18.30 -17.60
C SER A 231 9.64 17.94 -18.81
N THR A 232 10.70 17.18 -18.61
CA THR A 232 11.59 16.68 -19.68
C THR A 232 11.29 15.25 -20.11
N GLY A 233 10.34 14.57 -19.43
CA GLY A 233 9.96 13.19 -19.72
C GLY A 233 9.03 12.61 -18.65
N PRO A 234 8.50 11.40 -18.86
CA PRO A 234 7.54 10.81 -17.93
C PRO A 234 8.14 10.56 -16.54
N HIS A 235 7.56 11.21 -15.53
CA HIS A 235 7.92 11.03 -14.13
C HIS A 235 6.83 11.56 -13.19
N LEU A 236 6.85 11.12 -11.94
CA LEU A 236 6.13 11.73 -10.84
C LEU A 236 7.05 12.72 -10.13
N HIS A 237 6.67 13.99 -10.05
CA HIS A 237 7.25 14.94 -9.09
C HIS A 237 6.45 14.90 -7.80
N TYR A 238 7.09 14.48 -6.70
CA TYR A 238 6.46 14.25 -5.41
C TYR A 238 7.01 15.20 -4.35
N GLU A 239 6.14 15.95 -3.69
CA GLU A 239 6.51 16.86 -2.61
C GLU A 239 5.85 16.43 -1.31
N VAL A 240 6.60 16.50 -0.20
CA VAL A 240 6.09 16.41 1.16
C VAL A 240 6.25 17.75 1.84
N ILE A 241 5.16 18.22 2.43
CA ILE A 241 5.11 19.50 3.13
C ILE A 241 4.80 19.20 4.60
N VAL A 242 5.68 19.67 5.49
CA VAL A 242 5.57 19.53 6.94
C VAL A 242 5.49 20.91 7.55
N ASN A 243 4.40 21.23 8.25
CA ASN A 243 4.15 22.56 8.83
C ASN A 243 4.40 23.69 7.82
N GLY A 244 3.88 23.55 6.59
CA GLY A 244 4.01 24.53 5.52
C GLY A 244 5.36 24.56 4.78
N LYS A 245 6.37 23.80 5.22
CA LYS A 245 7.71 23.75 4.59
C LYS A 245 7.89 22.47 3.79
N LYS A 246 8.37 22.58 2.55
CA LYS A 246 8.73 21.42 1.71
C LYS A 246 9.99 20.77 2.25
N VAL A 247 9.97 19.44 2.40
CA VAL A 247 11.06 18.64 2.99
C VAL A 247 11.45 17.49 2.08
N ASN A 248 12.64 16.96 2.29
CA ASN A 248 13.11 15.76 1.58
C ASN A 248 12.31 14.52 2.04
N SER A 249 11.46 14.00 1.16
CA SER A 249 10.60 12.84 1.46
C SER A 249 11.42 11.58 1.83
N GLN A 250 12.61 11.42 1.25
CA GLN A 250 13.45 10.24 1.45
C GLN A 250 14.17 10.26 2.81
N LYS A 251 14.51 11.46 3.31
CA LYS A 251 15.16 11.65 4.62
C LYS A 251 14.17 11.84 5.77
N LEU A 252 12.88 12.04 5.46
CA LEU A 252 11.87 12.29 6.48
C LEU A 252 11.69 11.07 7.38
N LYS A 253 11.92 11.26 8.68
CA LYS A 253 11.53 10.30 9.72
C LYS A 253 10.05 10.45 9.98
N LEU A 254 9.25 9.66 9.30
CA LEU A 254 7.79 9.65 9.48
C LEU A 254 7.46 9.00 10.83
N PRO A 255 6.55 9.58 11.61
CA PRO A 255 6.04 8.91 12.78
C PRO A 255 5.43 7.57 12.36
N SER A 256 5.56 6.58 13.20
CA SER A 256 4.79 5.34 13.05
C SER A 256 3.31 5.68 12.98
N GLY A 257 2.56 4.82 12.31
CA GLY A 257 1.12 4.90 12.28
C GLY A 257 0.50 4.81 13.69
N LYS A 258 -0.80 4.64 13.73
CA LYS A 258 -1.57 4.51 14.98
C LYS A 258 -0.92 3.50 15.94
N ILE A 259 -0.86 3.85 17.22
CA ILE A 259 -0.53 2.93 18.31
C ILE A 259 -1.83 2.67 19.06
N LEU A 260 -2.23 1.41 19.13
CA LEU A 260 -3.43 0.99 19.86
C LEU A 260 -3.23 1.20 21.38
N LYS A 261 -4.21 1.83 22.04
CA LYS A 261 -4.19 2.15 23.47
C LYS A 261 -5.52 1.78 24.12
N GLY A 262 -5.53 1.68 25.44
CA GLY A 262 -6.73 1.42 26.23
C GLY A 262 -7.48 0.18 25.76
N GLU A 263 -8.78 0.29 25.52
CA GLU A 263 -9.65 -0.81 25.10
C GLU A 263 -9.27 -1.40 23.73
N GLU A 264 -8.83 -0.58 22.77
CA GLU A 264 -8.36 -1.10 21.47
C GLU A 264 -7.14 -2.02 21.67
N ARG A 265 -6.25 -1.68 22.59
CA ARG A 265 -5.09 -2.51 22.89
C ARG A 265 -5.50 -3.85 23.52
N LYS A 266 -6.46 -3.88 24.44
CA LYS A 266 -6.98 -5.11 25.03
C LYS A 266 -7.64 -6.01 23.99
N LEU A 267 -8.49 -5.43 23.12
CA LEU A 267 -9.13 -6.15 22.02
C LEU A 267 -8.10 -6.73 21.04
N PHE A 268 -7.05 -5.97 20.74
CA PHE A 268 -5.94 -6.43 19.89
C PHE A 268 -5.20 -7.61 20.53
N GLU A 269 -4.89 -7.58 21.82
CA GLU A 269 -4.23 -8.71 22.51
C GLU A 269 -5.07 -9.98 22.41
N THR A 270 -6.38 -9.87 22.63
CA THR A 270 -7.29 -11.00 22.47
C THR A 270 -7.31 -11.54 21.05
N LYS A 271 -7.37 -10.66 20.03
CA LYS A 271 -7.32 -11.05 18.61
C LYS A 271 -6.00 -11.70 18.27
N LYS A 272 -4.88 -11.14 18.73
CA LYS A 272 -3.53 -11.66 18.53
C LYS A 272 -3.39 -13.09 19.09
N ILE A 273 -3.86 -13.33 20.29
CA ILE A 273 -3.84 -14.68 20.90
C ILE A 273 -4.64 -15.66 20.04
N LYS A 274 -5.84 -15.29 19.58
CA LYS A 274 -6.65 -16.13 18.69
C LYS A 274 -5.92 -16.47 17.39
N ILE A 275 -5.23 -15.49 16.79
CA ILE A 275 -4.44 -15.68 15.57
C ILE A 275 -3.26 -16.64 15.83
N GLU A 276 -2.56 -16.51 16.95
CA GLU A 276 -1.46 -17.40 17.31
C GLU A 276 -1.95 -18.85 17.53
N VAL A 277 -3.10 -19.03 18.18
CA VAL A 277 -3.74 -20.35 18.33
C VAL A 277 -4.05 -20.96 16.98
N LEU A 278 -4.77 -20.23 16.12
CA LEU A 278 -5.08 -20.69 14.75
C LEU A 278 -3.83 -21.04 13.95
N LYS A 279 -2.78 -20.23 14.06
CA LYS A 279 -1.50 -20.49 13.40
C LYS A 279 -0.89 -21.80 13.92
N SER A 280 -0.86 -22.00 15.22
CA SER A 280 -0.32 -23.22 15.85
C SER A 280 -1.09 -24.47 15.43
N GLU A 281 -2.43 -24.40 15.40
CA GLU A 281 -3.29 -25.49 14.92
C GLU A 281 -2.95 -25.89 13.47
N LYS A 282 -2.72 -24.89 12.58
CA LYS A 282 -2.34 -25.16 11.20
C LYS A 282 -0.94 -25.73 11.06
N ILE A 283 0.00 -25.36 11.92
CA ILE A 283 1.37 -25.93 11.92
C ILE A 283 1.37 -27.39 12.33
N ILE A 284 0.58 -27.76 13.33
CA ILE A 284 0.52 -29.16 13.83
C ILE A 284 -0.50 -30.03 13.07
N GLY A 285 -1.12 -29.51 12.01
CA GLY A 285 -2.06 -30.26 11.18
C GLY A 285 -3.43 -30.52 11.81
N LEU A 286 -3.78 -29.84 12.89
CA LEU A 286 -5.13 -29.79 13.44
C LEU A 286 -5.96 -28.87 12.53
N ASN A 287 -7.01 -29.42 11.89
CA ASN A 287 -7.83 -28.79 10.85
C ASN A 287 -8.62 -27.56 11.33
#